data_c4fb584d38c26aaf13fcb47fa67a214e
#
_entry.id   c4fb584d38c26aaf13fcb47fa67a214e
#
_cell.length_a   1.000
_cell.length_b   1.000
_cell.length_c   1.000
_cell.angle_alpha   90.00
_cell.angle_beta   90.00
_cell.angle_gamma   90.00
#
_symmetry.space_group_name_H-M   'P 1'
#
loop_
_entity.id
_entity.type
_entity.pdbx_description
1 polymer ?
#
loop_
_entity_poly.entity_id
_entity_poly.type
_entity_poly.pdbx_seq_one_letter_code
_entity_poly.pdbx_strand_id
1 'polypeptide(L)'
;MKSLIWPLTTLDITLMTDTKKVVIVTGATSGIGGAVAQAFAAAGATLVLVGRDHERGQRALVSVQKLGCSAQLMLGDVADSGFADQVIAYTLERFGKLDVLVNSAGVIRRGTAVETSDDDWRQTFDANVSGVFYFSRAAVKAMRQTGGGSIVNIASNVGLVGCSNLAAYCASKGAVVLLTRAMALDHAKEQISINAVCPGAVDTPMLISAHNEPVTADEILQRNIDTIPQGRVATPEEIASLTVFLASKEARHITGVAVPIDGGFTAG
;
A
#
# COMPACT_ATOMS: atom_id res chain seq x y z
N MET A 1 -30.15 -40.07 8.51
CA MET A 1 -29.36 -38.82 8.65
C MET A 1 -27.95 -39.11 8.17
N LYS A 2 -27.60 -38.70 6.95
CA LYS A 2 -26.21 -38.80 6.42
C LYS A 2 -25.50 -37.51 6.77
N SER A 3 -24.48 -37.58 7.61
CA SER A 3 -23.61 -36.48 7.93
C SER A 3 -22.82 -36.10 6.68
N LEU A 4 -23.07 -34.91 6.12
CA LEU A 4 -22.20 -34.27 5.15
C LEU A 4 -20.94 -33.79 5.90
N ILE A 5 -19.92 -34.62 5.88
CA ILE A 5 -18.57 -34.17 6.25
C ILE A 5 -18.00 -33.53 5.00
N TRP A 6 -17.90 -32.22 4.99
CA TRP A 6 -17.18 -31.45 3.97
C TRP A 6 -15.67 -31.71 4.20
N PRO A 7 -14.92 -32.22 3.23
CA PRO A 7 -13.50 -32.35 3.41
C PRO A 7 -12.88 -30.96 3.47
N LEU A 8 -12.29 -30.57 4.61
CA LEU A 8 -11.37 -29.46 4.71
C LEU A 8 -10.14 -29.81 3.89
N THR A 9 -10.18 -29.56 2.59
CA THR A 9 -8.96 -29.48 1.80
C THR A 9 -8.20 -28.26 2.28
N THR A 10 -6.98 -28.45 2.78
CA THR A 10 -5.99 -27.42 2.96
C THR A 10 -6.04 -26.51 1.75
N LEU A 11 -6.49 -25.25 1.95
CA LEU A 11 -6.39 -24.23 0.92
C LEU A 11 -4.89 -24.10 0.59
N ASP A 12 -4.52 -24.63 -0.54
CA ASP A 12 -3.18 -24.46 -1.09
C ASP A 12 -3.05 -22.98 -1.48
N ILE A 13 -2.40 -22.18 -0.63
CA ILE A 13 -2.12 -20.75 -0.87
C ILE A 13 -1.35 -20.57 -2.18
N THR A 14 -0.72 -21.63 -2.67
CA THR A 14 -0.02 -21.70 -3.96
C THR A 14 -0.95 -21.52 -5.18
N LEU A 15 -2.28 -21.68 -5.05
CA LEU A 15 -3.24 -21.51 -6.16
C LEU A 15 -3.68 -20.06 -6.38
N MET A 16 -3.24 -19.09 -5.55
CA MET A 16 -3.68 -17.68 -5.66
C MET A 16 -2.87 -16.84 -6.65
N THR A 17 -1.87 -17.40 -7.33
CA THR A 17 -0.90 -16.60 -8.09
C THR A 17 -1.02 -16.83 -9.60
N ASP A 18 -1.51 -15.82 -10.29
CA ASP A 18 -1.31 -15.69 -11.73
C ASP A 18 0.17 -15.31 -11.96
N THR A 19 0.99 -16.30 -12.34
CA THR A 19 2.46 -16.21 -12.44
C THR A 19 2.96 -15.19 -13.48
N LYS A 20 2.08 -14.33 -13.99
CA LYS A 20 2.42 -13.35 -15.04
C LYS A 20 1.90 -11.93 -14.76
N LYS A 21 1.53 -11.59 -13.51
CA LYS A 21 1.09 -10.22 -13.19
C LYS A 21 2.24 -9.24 -13.31
N VAL A 22 1.97 -8.07 -13.88
CA VAL A 22 2.85 -6.91 -13.86
C VAL A 22 2.36 -5.96 -12.78
N VAL A 23 3.21 -5.68 -11.80
CA VAL A 23 2.85 -4.96 -10.57
C VAL A 23 3.78 -3.77 -10.38
N ILE A 24 3.21 -2.60 -10.17
CA ILE A 24 3.93 -1.41 -9.71
C ILE A 24 3.71 -1.26 -8.21
N VAL A 25 4.79 -1.05 -7.45
CA VAL A 25 4.73 -0.75 -6.01
C VAL A 25 5.46 0.56 -5.76
N THR A 26 4.74 1.60 -5.34
CA THR A 26 5.35 2.85 -4.87
C THR A 26 5.77 2.71 -3.40
N GLY A 27 6.87 3.37 -3.01
CA GLY A 27 7.44 3.18 -1.67
C GLY A 27 8.01 1.79 -1.41
N ALA A 28 8.38 1.06 -2.49
CA ALA A 28 8.85 -0.32 -2.43
C ALA A 28 10.21 -0.54 -1.74
N THR A 29 10.86 0.54 -1.31
CA THR A 29 12.25 0.48 -0.82
C THR A 29 12.38 0.24 0.67
N SER A 30 11.26 0.17 1.42
CA SER A 30 11.25 -0.09 2.87
C SER A 30 9.84 -0.42 3.40
N GLY A 31 9.77 -0.89 4.64
CA GLY A 31 8.52 -1.08 5.39
C GLY A 31 7.48 -1.88 4.63
N ILE A 32 6.23 -1.44 4.68
CA ILE A 32 5.07 -2.11 4.05
C ILE A 32 5.30 -2.30 2.54
N GLY A 33 5.73 -1.26 1.83
CA GLY A 33 5.96 -1.35 0.38
C GLY A 33 7.03 -2.38 0.00
N GLY A 34 8.09 -2.50 0.81
CA GLY A 34 9.11 -3.53 0.65
C GLY A 34 8.57 -4.94 0.85
N ALA A 35 7.78 -5.17 1.90
CA ALA A 35 7.14 -6.44 2.17
C ALA A 35 6.12 -6.83 1.07
N VAL A 36 5.33 -5.85 0.59
CA VAL A 36 4.42 -6.03 -0.54
C VAL A 36 5.18 -6.45 -1.80
N ALA A 37 6.29 -5.78 -2.11
CA ALA A 37 7.11 -6.15 -3.27
C ALA A 37 7.66 -7.57 -3.16
N GLN A 38 8.14 -7.98 -1.98
CA GLN A 38 8.61 -9.34 -1.74
C GLN A 38 7.48 -10.38 -1.87
N ALA A 39 6.29 -10.09 -1.34
CA ALA A 39 5.14 -10.99 -1.44
C ALA A 39 4.71 -11.21 -2.90
N PHE A 40 4.65 -10.15 -3.72
CA PHE A 40 4.39 -10.28 -5.15
C PHE A 40 5.53 -10.99 -5.90
N ALA A 41 6.78 -10.75 -5.51
CA ALA A 41 7.93 -11.48 -6.09
C ALA A 41 7.84 -12.99 -5.83
N ALA A 42 7.55 -13.38 -4.58
CA ALA A 42 7.35 -14.77 -4.19
C ALA A 42 6.17 -15.41 -4.94
N ALA A 43 5.16 -14.61 -5.30
CA ALA A 43 4.03 -15.02 -6.13
C ALA A 43 4.34 -15.07 -7.65
N GLY A 44 5.60 -14.85 -8.07
CA GLY A 44 6.04 -14.93 -9.47
C GLY A 44 5.67 -13.73 -10.34
N ALA A 45 5.27 -12.61 -9.76
CA ALA A 45 4.96 -11.39 -10.49
C ALA A 45 6.21 -10.73 -11.10
N THR A 46 6.02 -9.92 -12.14
CA THR A 46 7.01 -8.97 -12.64
C THR A 46 6.80 -7.63 -11.92
N LEU A 47 7.87 -7.00 -11.44
CA LEU A 47 7.78 -5.83 -10.57
C LEU A 47 8.42 -4.58 -11.17
N VAL A 48 7.76 -3.44 -10.97
CA VAL A 48 8.36 -2.11 -11.07
C VAL A 48 8.35 -1.49 -9.68
N LEU A 49 9.53 -1.38 -9.10
CA LEU A 49 9.75 -0.80 -7.77
C LEU A 49 9.95 0.70 -7.91
N VAL A 50 9.21 1.49 -7.15
CA VAL A 50 9.30 2.96 -7.18
C VAL A 50 9.74 3.47 -5.81
N GLY A 51 10.74 4.34 -5.80
CA GLY A 51 11.27 4.97 -4.60
C GLY A 51 12.13 6.18 -4.90
N ARG A 52 12.61 6.89 -3.87
CA ARG A 52 13.46 8.08 -4.03
C ARG A 52 14.94 7.82 -3.75
N ASP A 53 15.20 6.85 -2.89
CA ASP A 53 16.55 6.57 -2.39
C ASP A 53 17.19 5.46 -3.22
N HIS A 54 18.32 5.76 -3.83
CA HIS A 54 19.03 4.85 -4.72
C HIS A 54 19.54 3.60 -3.99
N GLU A 55 20.18 3.76 -2.83
CA GLU A 55 20.78 2.62 -2.13
C GLU A 55 19.72 1.67 -1.58
N ARG A 56 18.67 2.20 -0.94
CA ARG A 56 17.54 1.38 -0.49
C ARG A 56 16.83 0.73 -1.67
N GLY A 57 16.70 1.45 -2.78
CA GLY A 57 16.13 0.94 -4.02
C GLY A 57 16.91 -0.25 -4.56
N GLN A 58 18.25 -0.14 -4.63
CA GLN A 58 19.09 -1.24 -5.09
C GLN A 58 19.02 -2.47 -4.16
N ARG A 59 19.00 -2.26 -2.84
CA ARG A 59 18.80 -3.37 -1.89
C ARG A 59 17.46 -4.06 -2.09
N ALA A 60 16.37 -3.31 -2.27
CA ALA A 60 15.05 -3.84 -2.54
C ALA A 60 15.00 -4.63 -3.86
N LEU A 61 15.61 -4.07 -4.92
CA LEU A 61 15.71 -4.73 -6.23
C LEU A 61 16.43 -6.08 -6.13
N VAL A 62 17.60 -6.10 -5.51
CA VAL A 62 18.36 -7.33 -5.30
C VAL A 62 17.57 -8.35 -4.46
N SER A 63 16.83 -7.87 -3.45
CA SER A 63 16.02 -8.74 -2.59
C SER A 63 14.92 -9.49 -3.37
N VAL A 64 14.17 -8.79 -4.23
CA VAL A 64 13.12 -9.43 -5.03
C VAL A 64 13.68 -10.29 -6.17
N GLN A 65 14.83 -9.89 -6.74
CA GLN A 65 15.50 -10.69 -7.77
C GLN A 65 16.02 -12.04 -7.25
N LYS A 66 16.46 -12.09 -5.98
CA LYS A 66 16.84 -13.37 -5.33
C LYS A 66 15.68 -14.37 -5.22
N LEU A 67 14.44 -13.91 -5.29
CA LEU A 67 13.24 -14.75 -5.34
C LEU A 67 12.89 -15.21 -6.78
N GLY A 68 13.76 -14.94 -7.76
CA GLY A 68 13.52 -15.26 -9.17
C GLY A 68 12.62 -14.28 -9.91
N CYS A 69 12.26 -13.16 -9.28
CA CYS A 69 11.37 -12.16 -9.85
C CYS A 69 12.10 -11.30 -10.90
N SER A 70 11.45 -11.06 -12.05
CA SER A 70 11.85 -10.00 -12.98
C SER A 70 11.44 -8.65 -12.39
N ALA A 71 12.40 -7.78 -12.09
CA ALA A 71 12.12 -6.52 -11.45
C ALA A 71 12.95 -5.37 -12.03
N GLN A 72 12.37 -4.18 -12.03
CA GLN A 72 13.00 -2.91 -12.42
C GLN A 72 12.84 -1.90 -11.28
N LEU A 73 13.81 -1.01 -11.13
CA LEU A 73 13.76 0.10 -10.18
C LEU A 73 13.64 1.41 -10.93
N MET A 74 12.67 2.22 -10.56
CA MET A 74 12.53 3.60 -11.03
C MET A 74 12.62 4.57 -9.85
N LEU A 75 13.51 5.55 -9.98
CA LEU A 75 13.78 6.53 -8.93
C LEU A 75 13.15 7.87 -9.28
N GLY A 76 12.32 8.39 -8.38
CA GLY A 76 11.66 9.68 -8.52
C GLY A 76 10.70 9.96 -7.38
N ASP A 77 10.13 11.16 -7.38
CA ASP A 77 9.16 11.58 -6.39
C ASP A 77 7.74 11.27 -6.87
N VAL A 78 6.95 10.58 -6.04
CA VAL A 78 5.55 10.28 -6.35
C VAL A 78 4.67 11.53 -6.45
N ALA A 79 5.10 12.64 -5.85
CA ALA A 79 4.45 13.94 -5.94
C ALA A 79 4.61 14.62 -7.32
N ASP A 80 5.45 14.09 -8.18
CA ASP A 80 5.57 14.53 -9.58
C ASP A 80 4.63 13.73 -10.49
N SER A 81 3.64 14.42 -11.07
CA SER A 81 2.68 13.80 -11.99
C SER A 81 3.34 13.29 -13.29
N GLY A 82 4.37 13.99 -13.77
CA GLY A 82 5.15 13.58 -14.94
C GLY A 82 5.92 12.30 -14.68
N PHE A 83 6.47 12.13 -13.49
CA PHE A 83 7.13 10.89 -13.10
C PHE A 83 6.14 9.72 -13.03
N ALA A 84 4.92 9.92 -12.52
CA ALA A 84 3.90 8.89 -12.53
C ALA A 84 3.58 8.43 -13.96
N ASP A 85 3.38 9.36 -14.89
CA ASP A 85 3.14 9.04 -16.31
C ASP A 85 4.34 8.29 -16.92
N GLN A 86 5.58 8.67 -16.61
CA GLN A 86 6.81 7.99 -17.08
C GLN A 86 6.89 6.54 -16.58
N VAL A 87 6.58 6.27 -15.30
CA VAL A 87 6.61 4.92 -14.73
C VAL A 87 5.59 4.02 -15.42
N ILE A 88 4.38 4.52 -15.65
CA ILE A 88 3.34 3.77 -16.33
C ILE A 88 3.70 3.52 -17.81
N ALA A 89 4.18 4.53 -18.52
CA ALA A 89 4.60 4.39 -19.92
C ALA A 89 5.73 3.36 -20.07
N TYR A 90 6.77 3.44 -19.23
CA TYR A 90 7.85 2.46 -19.16
C TYR A 90 7.32 1.04 -18.91
N THR A 91 6.36 0.90 -18.00
CA THR A 91 5.78 -0.41 -17.66
C THR A 91 5.05 -1.02 -18.85
N LEU A 92 4.25 -0.21 -19.57
CA LEU A 92 3.53 -0.65 -20.76
C LEU A 92 4.49 -0.99 -21.91
N GLU A 93 5.49 -0.15 -22.17
CA GLU A 93 6.50 -0.39 -23.20
C GLU A 93 7.28 -1.67 -22.94
N ARG A 94 7.69 -1.91 -21.69
CA ARG A 94 8.56 -3.02 -21.32
C ARG A 94 7.83 -4.34 -21.17
N PHE A 95 6.59 -4.33 -20.68
CA PHE A 95 5.83 -5.53 -20.28
C PHE A 95 4.47 -5.67 -20.95
N GLY A 96 4.03 -4.68 -21.73
CA GLY A 96 2.80 -4.72 -22.51
C GLY A 96 1.51 -4.52 -21.74
N LYS A 97 1.57 -4.50 -20.38
CA LYS A 97 0.38 -4.40 -19.52
C LYS A 97 0.73 -3.89 -18.13
N LEU A 98 -0.32 -3.52 -17.37
CA LEU A 98 -0.27 -3.26 -15.94
C LEU A 98 -1.47 -3.95 -15.29
N ASP A 99 -1.22 -4.94 -14.44
CA ASP A 99 -2.27 -5.69 -13.75
C ASP A 99 -2.57 -5.14 -12.35
N VAL A 100 -1.54 -4.64 -11.64
CA VAL A 100 -1.69 -4.15 -10.26
C VAL A 100 -0.87 -2.89 -10.02
N LEU A 101 -1.49 -1.91 -9.36
CA LEU A 101 -0.79 -0.79 -8.75
C LEU A 101 -0.97 -0.84 -7.23
N VAL A 102 0.14 -0.78 -6.48
CA VAL A 102 0.11 -0.59 -5.03
C VAL A 102 0.71 0.77 -4.68
N ASN A 103 -0.12 1.67 -4.18
CA ASN A 103 0.29 2.96 -3.66
C ASN A 103 0.66 2.83 -2.19
N SER A 104 1.95 2.64 -1.89
CA SER A 104 2.48 2.52 -0.53
C SER A 104 3.47 3.62 -0.14
N ALA A 105 3.85 4.49 -1.08
CA ALA A 105 4.66 5.65 -0.76
C ALA A 105 3.87 6.62 0.14
N GLY A 106 4.56 7.15 1.16
CA GLY A 106 3.97 8.13 2.06
C GLY A 106 4.96 8.65 3.08
N VAL A 107 4.56 9.71 3.75
CA VAL A 107 5.29 10.34 4.84
C VAL A 107 4.37 10.56 6.03
N ILE A 108 4.95 10.62 7.23
CA ILE A 108 4.26 11.03 8.44
C ILE A 108 4.92 12.29 8.98
N ARG A 109 4.11 13.26 9.39
CA ARG A 109 4.53 14.44 10.17
C ARG A 109 3.65 14.48 11.41
N ARG A 110 4.27 14.65 12.56
CA ARG A 110 3.58 14.68 13.85
C ARG A 110 3.43 16.12 14.30
N GLY A 111 2.26 16.46 14.80
CA GLY A 111 1.91 17.76 15.32
C GLY A 111 0.41 17.96 15.40
N THR A 112 0.00 18.81 16.32
CA THR A 112 -1.37 19.38 16.36
C THR A 112 -1.59 20.29 15.15
N ALA A 113 -2.82 20.74 14.92
CA ALA A 113 -3.12 21.69 13.84
C ALA A 113 -2.36 23.03 13.97
N VAL A 114 -2.05 23.44 15.22
CA VAL A 114 -1.30 24.68 15.47
C VAL A 114 0.21 24.49 15.24
N GLU A 115 0.74 23.31 15.48
CA GLU A 115 2.17 22.99 15.35
C GLU A 115 2.54 22.57 13.93
N THR A 116 1.57 22.11 13.13
CA THR A 116 1.80 21.71 11.75
C THR A 116 2.08 22.93 10.88
N SER A 117 3.31 23.02 10.35
CA SER A 117 3.68 24.08 9.41
C SER A 117 2.96 23.92 8.06
N ASP A 118 2.81 25.02 7.31
CA ASP A 118 2.28 24.96 5.94
C ASP A 118 3.11 24.05 5.03
N ASP A 119 4.41 23.95 5.29
CA ASP A 119 5.32 23.08 4.55
C ASP A 119 5.08 21.60 4.88
N ASP A 120 4.94 21.24 6.15
CA ASP A 120 4.64 19.88 6.57
C ASP A 120 3.26 19.45 6.05
N TRP A 121 2.28 20.36 6.07
CA TRP A 121 0.97 20.14 5.48
C TRP A 121 1.09 19.82 3.98
N ARG A 122 1.75 20.70 3.19
CA ARG A 122 1.94 20.52 1.75
C ARG A 122 2.68 19.23 1.44
N GLN A 123 3.85 18.98 2.05
CA GLN A 123 4.63 17.76 1.84
C GLN A 123 3.83 16.49 2.17
N THR A 124 3.01 16.53 3.23
CA THR A 124 2.15 15.40 3.60
C THR A 124 1.10 15.14 2.53
N PHE A 125 0.41 16.18 2.04
CA PHE A 125 -0.59 16.02 1.00
C PHE A 125 0.01 15.67 -0.35
N ASP A 126 1.14 16.25 -0.72
CA ASP A 126 1.82 15.97 -1.99
C ASP A 126 2.23 14.50 -2.08
N ALA A 127 2.87 13.96 -1.04
CA ALA A 127 3.28 12.57 -1.03
C ALA A 127 2.09 11.60 -0.84
N ASN A 128 1.23 11.85 0.17
CA ASN A 128 0.22 10.88 0.60
C ASN A 128 -1.06 10.91 -0.24
N VAL A 129 -1.40 12.04 -0.86
CA VAL A 129 -2.65 12.24 -1.61
C VAL A 129 -2.39 12.47 -3.08
N SER A 130 -1.61 13.52 -3.44
CA SER A 130 -1.33 13.85 -4.84
C SER A 130 -0.62 12.70 -5.54
N GLY A 131 0.39 12.09 -4.90
CA GLY A 131 1.10 10.93 -5.43
C GLY A 131 0.18 9.74 -5.69
N VAL A 132 -0.70 9.40 -4.73
CA VAL A 132 -1.70 8.34 -4.91
C VAL A 132 -2.62 8.65 -6.09
N PHE A 133 -3.09 9.89 -6.20
CA PHE A 133 -3.95 10.31 -7.31
C PHE A 133 -3.24 10.23 -8.67
N TYR A 134 -2.00 10.72 -8.77
CA TYR A 134 -1.26 10.74 -10.04
C TYR A 134 -0.99 9.34 -10.56
N PHE A 135 -0.47 8.45 -9.71
CA PHE A 135 -0.23 7.06 -10.07
C PHE A 135 -1.54 6.31 -10.39
N SER A 136 -2.59 6.49 -9.59
CA SER A 136 -3.88 5.85 -9.84
C SER A 136 -4.51 6.31 -11.14
N ARG A 137 -4.49 7.62 -11.43
CA ARG A 137 -4.99 8.20 -12.69
C ARG A 137 -4.26 7.62 -13.90
N ALA A 138 -2.93 7.56 -13.85
CA ALA A 138 -2.12 7.01 -14.92
C ALA A 138 -2.34 5.50 -15.09
N ALA A 139 -2.44 4.76 -13.98
CA ALA A 139 -2.72 3.33 -13.99
C ALA A 139 -4.09 2.99 -14.56
N VAL A 140 -5.14 3.73 -14.21
CA VAL A 140 -6.48 3.55 -14.80
C VAL A 140 -6.45 3.70 -16.31
N LYS A 141 -5.76 4.71 -16.84
CA LYS A 141 -5.61 4.87 -18.30
C LYS A 141 -4.97 3.66 -18.97
N ALA A 142 -3.96 3.06 -18.34
CA ALA A 142 -3.28 1.86 -18.82
C ALA A 142 -4.17 0.61 -18.70
N MET A 143 -4.79 0.40 -17.55
CA MET A 143 -5.63 -0.77 -17.26
C MET A 143 -6.86 -0.84 -18.15
N ARG A 144 -7.45 0.30 -18.54
CA ARG A 144 -8.53 0.37 -19.55
C ARG A 144 -8.15 -0.28 -20.88
N GLN A 145 -6.89 -0.16 -21.29
CA GLN A 145 -6.41 -0.67 -22.58
C GLN A 145 -6.08 -2.17 -22.52
N THR A 146 -5.89 -2.71 -21.33
CA THR A 146 -5.42 -4.09 -21.12
C THR A 146 -6.45 -5.00 -20.45
N GLY A 147 -7.71 -4.55 -20.31
CA GLY A 147 -8.83 -5.38 -19.86
C GLY A 147 -9.10 -5.34 -18.35
N GLY A 148 -8.65 -4.30 -17.67
CA GLY A 148 -8.89 -4.09 -16.24
C GLY A 148 -7.65 -4.25 -15.38
N GLY A 149 -7.82 -4.24 -14.06
CA GLY A 149 -6.72 -4.35 -13.11
C GLY A 149 -7.15 -4.16 -11.66
N SER A 150 -6.17 -4.02 -10.77
CA SER A 150 -6.42 -3.76 -9.36
C SER A 150 -5.52 -2.64 -8.84
N ILE A 151 -6.10 -1.69 -8.10
CA ILE A 151 -5.35 -0.65 -7.39
C ILE A 151 -5.57 -0.86 -5.88
N VAL A 152 -4.47 -0.97 -5.14
CA VAL A 152 -4.52 -1.07 -3.67
C VAL A 152 -3.77 0.12 -3.07
N ASN A 153 -4.48 0.94 -2.33
CA ASN A 153 -3.95 2.12 -1.66
C ASN A 153 -3.63 1.79 -0.19
N ILE A 154 -2.40 2.01 0.24
CA ILE A 154 -2.05 1.90 1.67
C ILE A 154 -2.43 3.21 2.35
N ALA A 155 -3.62 3.19 2.96
CA ALA A 155 -4.13 4.30 3.77
C ALA A 155 -3.59 4.23 5.21
N SER A 156 -4.47 4.25 6.21
CA SER A 156 -4.18 4.03 7.63
C SER A 156 -5.49 3.90 8.40
N ASN A 157 -5.48 3.23 9.55
CA ASN A 157 -6.60 3.25 10.49
C ASN A 157 -6.94 4.67 10.95
N VAL A 158 -5.95 5.57 11.09
CA VAL A 158 -6.19 7.00 11.40
C VAL A 158 -6.73 7.81 10.21
N GLY A 159 -6.95 7.19 9.06
CA GLY A 159 -7.80 7.72 8.00
C GLY A 159 -9.28 7.40 8.18
N LEU A 160 -9.62 6.53 9.15
CA LEU A 160 -10.99 6.14 9.52
C LEU A 160 -11.44 6.83 10.81
N VAL A 161 -10.49 7.12 11.71
CA VAL A 161 -10.72 7.78 13.00
C VAL A 161 -9.68 8.88 13.24
N GLY A 162 -9.94 9.78 14.17
CA GLY A 162 -8.95 10.80 14.57
C GLY A 162 -7.85 10.22 15.45
N CYS A 163 -6.67 10.87 15.41
CA CYS A 163 -5.57 10.57 16.31
C CYS A 163 -4.87 11.87 16.72
N SER A 164 -4.57 12.03 18.01
CA SER A 164 -3.86 13.19 18.51
C SER A 164 -2.46 13.32 17.88
N ASN A 165 -1.99 14.55 17.73
CA ASN A 165 -0.67 14.87 17.16
C ASN A 165 -0.42 14.33 15.73
N LEU A 166 -1.49 14.12 14.95
CA LEU A 166 -1.42 13.62 13.57
C LEU A 166 -2.39 14.34 12.63
N ALA A 167 -2.66 15.64 12.85
CA ALA A 167 -3.70 16.38 12.13
C ALA A 167 -3.55 16.26 10.59
N ALA A 168 -2.39 16.61 10.04
CA ALA A 168 -2.15 16.53 8.59
C ALA A 168 -2.16 15.08 8.09
N TYR A 169 -1.58 14.15 8.86
CA TYR A 169 -1.54 12.75 8.48
C TYR A 169 -2.93 12.11 8.44
N CYS A 170 -3.75 12.30 9.48
CA CYS A 170 -5.14 11.82 9.52
C CYS A 170 -5.94 12.37 8.33
N ALA A 171 -5.85 13.69 8.08
CA ALA A 171 -6.54 14.33 6.95
C ALA A 171 -6.10 13.72 5.62
N SER A 172 -4.79 13.52 5.40
CA SER A 172 -4.26 12.94 4.17
C SER A 172 -4.72 11.48 3.98
N LYS A 173 -4.74 10.68 5.03
CA LYS A 173 -5.15 9.27 4.95
C LYS A 173 -6.68 9.13 4.82
N GLY A 174 -7.46 10.02 5.42
CA GLY A 174 -8.90 10.14 5.18
C GLY A 174 -9.22 10.52 3.73
N ALA A 175 -8.43 11.43 3.14
CA ALA A 175 -8.55 11.78 1.73
C ALA A 175 -8.29 10.56 0.81
N VAL A 176 -7.29 9.73 1.11
CA VAL A 176 -7.02 8.48 0.36
C VAL A 176 -8.18 7.49 0.46
N VAL A 177 -8.79 7.35 1.64
CA VAL A 177 -9.96 6.48 1.83
C VAL A 177 -11.13 6.92 0.94
N LEU A 178 -11.47 8.22 0.93
CA LEU A 178 -12.57 8.72 0.11
C LEU A 178 -12.21 8.73 -1.39
N LEU A 179 -10.98 9.05 -1.75
CA LEU A 179 -10.50 8.93 -3.14
C LEU A 179 -10.64 7.50 -3.65
N THR A 180 -10.28 6.51 -2.83
CA THR A 180 -10.44 5.08 -3.15
C THR A 180 -11.90 4.74 -3.48
N ARG A 181 -12.84 5.21 -2.65
CA ARG A 181 -14.28 4.95 -2.86
C ARG A 181 -14.82 5.62 -4.12
N ALA A 182 -14.46 6.89 -4.34
CA ALA A 182 -14.89 7.63 -5.53
C ALA A 182 -14.39 6.96 -6.81
N MET A 183 -13.08 6.67 -6.88
CA MET A 183 -12.48 6.02 -8.06
C MET A 183 -13.02 4.59 -8.26
N ALA A 184 -13.34 3.86 -7.21
CA ALA A 184 -13.95 2.53 -7.31
C ALA A 184 -15.32 2.59 -8.01
N LEU A 185 -16.16 3.57 -7.68
CA LEU A 185 -17.46 3.79 -8.33
C LEU A 185 -17.28 4.17 -9.81
N ASP A 186 -16.32 5.06 -10.10
CA ASP A 186 -16.08 5.55 -11.46
C ASP A 186 -15.59 4.45 -12.41
N HIS A 187 -14.78 3.50 -11.89
CA HIS A 187 -14.03 2.55 -12.72
C HIS A 187 -14.47 1.08 -12.57
N ALA A 188 -15.52 0.78 -11.78
CA ALA A 188 -16.01 -0.58 -11.61
C ALA A 188 -16.45 -1.25 -12.93
N LYS A 189 -17.11 -0.50 -13.82
CA LYS A 189 -17.55 -1.01 -15.14
C LYS A 189 -16.38 -1.29 -16.09
N GLU A 190 -15.19 -0.76 -15.80
CA GLU A 190 -13.96 -0.95 -16.56
C GLU A 190 -13.15 -2.16 -16.07
N GLN A 191 -13.74 -2.99 -15.19
CA GLN A 191 -13.09 -4.15 -14.58
C GLN A 191 -11.85 -3.76 -13.75
N ILE A 192 -11.84 -2.56 -13.15
CA ILE A 192 -10.78 -2.07 -12.28
C ILE A 192 -11.31 -2.06 -10.84
N SER A 193 -10.73 -2.91 -9.98
CA SER A 193 -11.01 -2.88 -8.55
C SER A 193 -10.06 -1.88 -7.85
N ILE A 194 -10.61 -1.06 -6.95
CA ILE A 194 -9.81 -0.05 -6.21
C ILE A 194 -10.18 -0.14 -4.74
N ASN A 195 -9.20 -0.51 -3.90
CA ASN A 195 -9.41 -0.74 -2.48
C ASN A 195 -8.34 -0.06 -1.63
N ALA A 196 -8.63 0.21 -0.38
CA ALA A 196 -7.68 0.70 0.59
C ALA A 196 -7.43 -0.34 1.70
N VAL A 197 -6.16 -0.54 2.04
CA VAL A 197 -5.73 -1.20 3.26
C VAL A 197 -5.45 -0.10 4.29
N CYS A 198 -5.98 -0.26 5.50
CA CYS A 198 -5.87 0.72 6.58
C CYS A 198 -5.11 0.12 7.77
N PRO A 199 -3.75 0.07 7.71
CA PRO A 199 -2.95 -0.47 8.79
C PRO A 199 -3.05 0.37 10.06
N GLY A 200 -2.97 -0.28 11.23
CA GLY A 200 -2.63 0.33 12.50
C GLY A 200 -1.12 0.57 12.62
N ALA A 201 -0.58 0.42 13.85
CA ALA A 201 0.86 0.45 14.06
C ALA A 201 1.50 -0.82 13.47
N VAL A 202 2.52 -0.61 12.63
CA VAL A 202 3.27 -1.66 11.92
C VAL A 202 4.75 -1.47 12.22
N ASP A 203 5.46 -2.56 12.50
CA ASP A 203 6.91 -2.53 12.75
C ASP A 203 7.69 -2.12 11.48
N THR A 204 7.90 -0.84 11.36
CA THR A 204 8.55 -0.20 10.21
C THR A 204 9.36 1.01 10.65
N PRO A 205 10.34 1.47 9.84
CA PRO A 205 11.05 2.71 10.13
C PRO A 205 10.12 3.93 10.31
N MET A 206 8.94 3.94 9.67
CA MET A 206 7.97 5.04 9.79
C MET A 206 7.38 5.12 11.21
N LEU A 207 7.17 4.00 11.89
CA LEU A 207 6.62 3.97 13.25
C LEU A 207 7.50 4.75 14.22
N ILE A 208 8.82 4.60 14.05
CA ILE A 208 9.84 5.21 14.94
C ILE A 208 10.18 6.64 14.50
N SER A 209 9.87 7.02 13.25
CA SER A 209 10.27 8.31 12.69
C SER A 209 9.37 9.47 13.16
N ALA A 210 9.92 10.68 13.04
CA ALA A 210 9.21 11.94 13.22
C ALA A 210 8.60 12.17 14.63
N HIS A 211 9.22 11.63 15.67
CA HIS A 211 8.91 12.01 17.05
C HIS A 211 9.68 13.25 17.45
N ASN A 212 8.97 14.24 17.99
CA ASN A 212 9.56 15.53 18.41
C ASN A 212 10.20 15.46 19.81
N GLU A 213 9.96 14.37 20.54
CA GLU A 213 10.50 14.12 21.89
C GLU A 213 11.66 13.11 21.84
N PRO A 214 12.62 13.19 22.78
CA PRO A 214 13.67 12.20 22.90
C PRO A 214 13.08 10.90 23.53
N VAL A 215 12.49 10.06 22.66
CA VAL A 215 11.91 8.75 23.05
C VAL A 215 12.69 7.63 22.34
N THR A 216 12.90 6.54 23.06
CA THR A 216 13.54 5.35 22.50
C THR A 216 12.57 4.57 21.60
N ALA A 217 13.12 3.74 20.71
CA ALA A 217 12.31 2.88 19.85
C ALA A 217 11.40 1.93 20.67
N ASP A 218 11.92 1.40 21.77
CA ASP A 218 11.18 0.49 22.66
C ASP A 218 10.01 1.20 23.36
N GLU A 219 10.19 2.45 23.80
CA GLU A 219 9.11 3.24 24.39
C GLU A 219 8.01 3.55 23.38
N ILE A 220 8.40 3.87 22.12
CA ILE A 220 7.43 4.09 21.05
C ILE A 220 6.64 2.81 20.78
N LEU A 221 7.33 1.68 20.70
CA LEU A 221 6.72 0.38 20.47
C LEU A 221 5.73 0.06 21.59
N GLN A 222 6.14 0.20 22.86
CA GLN A 222 5.28 -0.09 24.01
C GLN A 222 4.05 0.81 24.05
N ARG A 223 4.20 2.13 23.84
CA ARG A 223 3.06 3.06 23.76
C ARG A 223 2.03 2.66 22.70
N ASN A 224 2.48 2.14 21.55
CA ASN A 224 1.56 1.64 20.52
C ASN A 224 0.89 0.33 20.96
N ILE A 225 1.64 -0.62 21.53
CA ILE A 225 1.12 -1.91 22.02
C ILE A 225 -0.01 -1.68 23.04
N ASP A 226 0.17 -0.73 23.95
CA ASP A 226 -0.80 -0.42 25.02
C ASP A 226 -2.16 0.06 24.49
N THR A 227 -2.20 0.57 23.23
CA THR A 227 -3.44 1.04 22.61
C THR A 227 -4.10 0.02 21.69
N ILE A 228 -3.42 -1.10 21.39
CA ILE A 228 -3.91 -2.10 20.44
C ILE A 228 -4.56 -3.26 21.23
N PRO A 229 -5.86 -3.57 21.02
CA PRO A 229 -6.54 -4.68 21.72
C PRO A 229 -5.84 -6.03 21.58
N GLN A 230 -5.19 -6.33 20.44
CA GLN A 230 -4.40 -7.56 20.27
C GLN A 230 -3.07 -7.56 21.04
N GLY A 231 -2.66 -6.45 21.68
CA GLY A 231 -1.46 -6.35 22.49
C GLY A 231 -0.14 -6.47 21.72
N ARG A 232 -0.14 -6.17 20.41
CA ARG A 232 1.07 -6.15 19.58
C ARG A 232 0.91 -5.24 18.37
N VAL A 233 2.01 -4.79 17.81
CA VAL A 233 2.05 -4.17 16.49
C VAL A 233 1.96 -5.24 15.38
N ALA A 234 1.50 -4.85 14.21
CA ALA A 234 1.49 -5.73 13.04
C ALA A 234 2.89 -5.83 12.42
N THR A 235 3.14 -6.91 11.68
CA THR A 235 4.31 -7.00 10.81
C THR A 235 4.00 -6.45 9.42
N PRO A 236 4.99 -5.99 8.66
CA PRO A 236 4.80 -5.59 7.26
C PRO A 236 4.23 -6.70 6.38
N GLU A 237 4.54 -7.96 6.68
CA GLU A 237 4.09 -9.14 5.95
C GLU A 237 2.58 -9.39 6.13
N GLU A 238 2.02 -9.09 7.29
CA GLU A 238 0.57 -9.17 7.52
C GLU A 238 -0.17 -8.18 6.62
N ILE A 239 0.36 -6.95 6.47
CA ILE A 239 -0.20 -5.94 5.56
C ILE A 239 -0.04 -6.37 4.10
N ALA A 240 1.12 -6.93 3.76
CA ALA A 240 1.39 -7.43 2.41
C ALA A 240 0.43 -8.56 2.01
N SER A 241 0.13 -9.48 2.92
CA SER A 241 -0.78 -10.59 2.66
C SER A 241 -2.20 -10.11 2.29
N LEU A 242 -2.74 -9.14 3.03
CA LEU A 242 -4.03 -8.53 2.70
C LEU A 242 -3.97 -7.77 1.36
N THR A 243 -2.86 -7.07 1.10
CA THR A 243 -2.66 -6.32 -0.15
C THR A 243 -2.65 -7.25 -1.36
N VAL A 244 -1.93 -8.37 -1.29
CA VAL A 244 -1.89 -9.38 -2.36
C VAL A 244 -3.27 -10.02 -2.55
N PHE A 245 -4.00 -10.33 -1.48
CA PHE A 245 -5.36 -10.84 -1.56
C PHE A 245 -6.30 -9.87 -2.28
N LEU A 246 -6.31 -8.58 -1.90
CA LEU A 246 -7.17 -7.58 -2.55
C LEU A 246 -6.82 -7.35 -4.03
N ALA A 247 -5.59 -7.65 -4.44
CA ALA A 247 -5.14 -7.61 -5.82
C ALA A 247 -5.34 -8.94 -6.57
N SER A 248 -5.90 -9.95 -5.95
CA SER A 248 -6.07 -11.29 -6.52
C SER A 248 -7.39 -11.44 -7.31
N LYS A 249 -7.52 -12.55 -8.03
CA LYS A 249 -8.75 -12.90 -8.76
C LYS A 249 -9.91 -13.22 -7.81
N GLU A 250 -9.59 -13.73 -6.64
CA GLU A 250 -10.55 -14.11 -5.59
C GLU A 250 -11.23 -12.88 -4.98
N ALA A 251 -10.57 -11.71 -5.04
CA ALA A 251 -11.08 -10.45 -4.54
C ALA A 251 -11.78 -9.58 -5.60
N ARG A 252 -12.02 -10.07 -6.83
CA ARG A 252 -12.54 -9.26 -7.94
C ARG A 252 -13.87 -8.56 -7.68
N HIS A 253 -14.69 -9.11 -6.79
CA HIS A 253 -15.98 -8.50 -6.42
C HIS A 253 -15.86 -7.54 -5.23
N ILE A 254 -14.63 -7.32 -4.73
CA ILE A 254 -14.33 -6.38 -3.66
C ILE A 254 -13.78 -5.10 -4.31
N THR A 255 -14.55 -4.01 -4.24
CA THR A 255 -14.11 -2.69 -4.70
C THR A 255 -14.72 -1.60 -3.83
N GLY A 256 -13.99 -0.51 -3.61
CA GLY A 256 -14.41 0.63 -2.78
C GLY A 256 -14.33 0.39 -1.28
N VAL A 257 -13.73 -0.71 -0.82
CA VAL A 257 -13.59 -0.97 0.62
C VAL A 257 -12.32 -0.30 1.19
N ALA A 258 -12.42 0.08 2.47
CA ALA A 258 -11.30 0.47 3.31
C ALA A 258 -11.21 -0.54 4.45
N VAL A 259 -10.23 -1.44 4.39
CA VAL A 259 -10.12 -2.58 5.30
C VAL A 259 -9.12 -2.27 6.40
N PRO A 260 -9.55 -2.10 7.66
CA PRO A 260 -8.62 -1.97 8.78
C PRO A 260 -7.86 -3.29 9.02
N ILE A 261 -6.57 -3.17 9.30
CA ILE A 261 -5.70 -4.24 9.79
C ILE A 261 -4.86 -3.65 10.92
N ASP A 262 -5.49 -3.51 12.08
CA ASP A 262 -5.03 -2.65 13.18
C ASP A 262 -5.16 -3.29 14.57
N GLY A 263 -5.34 -4.61 14.61
CA GLY A 263 -5.44 -5.35 15.87
C GLY A 263 -6.65 -4.98 16.73
N GLY A 264 -7.71 -4.43 16.11
CA GLY A 264 -8.95 -4.05 16.79
C GLY A 264 -8.97 -2.59 17.27
N PHE A 265 -7.97 -1.78 16.94
CA PHE A 265 -7.88 -0.37 17.38
C PHE A 265 -9.13 0.44 16.99
N THR A 266 -9.69 0.23 15.81
CA THR A 266 -10.87 0.96 15.32
C THR A 266 -12.20 0.23 15.54
N ALA A 267 -12.21 -0.86 16.29
CA ALA A 267 -13.43 -1.64 16.55
C ALA A 267 -14.25 -1.13 17.74
N GLY A 268 -13.66 -0.24 18.58
CA GLY A 268 -14.28 0.31 19.78
C GLY A 268 -14.32 1.81 19.79
#